data_ead6555ab57e5f63fb36a14bfa19a155
#
_entry.id   ead6555ab57e5f63fb36a14bfa19a155
#
_cell.length_a   1.000
_cell.length_b   1.000
_cell.length_c   1.000
_cell.angle_alpha   90.00
_cell.angle_beta   90.00
_cell.angle_gamma   90.00
#
_symmetry.space_group_name_H-M   'P 1'
#
loop_
_entity.id
_entity.type
_entity.pdbx_description
1 polymer ?
#
loop_
_entity_poly.entity_id
_entity_poly.type
_entity_poly.pdbx_seq_one_letter_code
_entity_poly.pdbx_strand_id
1 'polypeptide(L)'
;NDVEITCFMTITKDMVYQWELTSNWTDKGSFAHGFKKMPVIYMYRPEAYCEKIKSLRVRLEKLLSSYADCIDYHFFPILMLFGNVENFSGEFKNRVVELTGQGANAQYLTWSQVPDTVKFEVETLLSQIYGLTNTPRISFDSLKGTGNAVSGVTFDYVFMSTHLNVENLNETVGEFMQRRVNFLISALGSVNST
;
A
#
# COMPACT_ATOMS: atom_id res chain seq x y z
N ASN A 1 -20.70 1.19 29.06
CA ASN A 1 -19.44 0.61 29.49
C ASN A 1 -19.32 -0.74 28.78
N ASP A 2 -18.58 -0.77 27.67
CA ASP A 2 -18.26 -2.02 27.00
C ASP A 2 -17.22 -2.76 27.84
N VAL A 3 -17.58 -3.94 28.31
CA VAL A 3 -16.66 -4.82 29.04
C VAL A 3 -15.99 -5.71 28.01
N GLU A 4 -14.67 -5.57 27.85
CA GLU A 4 -13.89 -6.43 26.99
C GLU A 4 -13.77 -7.81 27.64
N ILE A 5 -14.33 -8.82 27.00
CA ILE A 5 -14.31 -10.20 27.46
C ILE A 5 -13.36 -11.01 26.59
N THR A 6 -12.35 -11.63 27.21
CA THR A 6 -11.42 -12.51 26.49
C THR A 6 -11.99 -13.92 26.43
N CYS A 7 -12.22 -14.43 25.23
CA CYS A 7 -12.72 -15.79 25.01
C CYS A 7 -11.63 -16.65 24.37
N PHE A 8 -11.56 -17.91 24.79
CA PHE A 8 -10.70 -18.93 24.21
C PHE A 8 -11.53 -20.13 23.76
N MET A 9 -11.25 -20.64 22.57
CA MET A 9 -11.97 -21.79 22.04
C MET A 9 -10.98 -22.90 21.69
N THR A 10 -11.21 -24.10 22.23
CA THR A 10 -10.44 -25.29 21.88
C THR A 10 -11.29 -26.16 20.96
N ILE A 11 -10.80 -26.41 19.77
CA ILE A 11 -11.49 -27.22 18.76
C ILE A 11 -10.71 -28.53 18.60
N THR A 12 -11.38 -29.65 18.82
CA THR A 12 -10.87 -30.99 18.64
C THR A 12 -11.50 -31.63 17.39
N LYS A 13 -11.22 -32.89 17.17
CA LYS A 13 -11.81 -33.64 16.04
C LYS A 13 -13.33 -33.76 16.13
N ASP A 14 -13.88 -33.82 17.34
CA ASP A 14 -15.29 -34.14 17.59
C ASP A 14 -16.04 -33.05 18.37
N MET A 15 -15.32 -32.27 19.18
CA MET A 15 -15.89 -31.33 20.13
C MET A 15 -15.30 -29.94 20.04
N VAL A 16 -16.10 -28.94 20.36
CA VAL A 16 -15.68 -27.55 20.60
C VAL A 16 -15.89 -27.23 22.07
N TYR A 17 -14.85 -26.72 22.73
CA TYR A 17 -14.88 -26.25 24.11
C TYR A 17 -14.74 -24.74 24.13
N GLN A 18 -15.58 -24.06 24.90
CA GLN A 18 -15.56 -22.61 25.03
C GLN A 18 -15.15 -22.19 26.43
N TRP A 19 -14.21 -21.27 26.49
CA TRP A 19 -13.63 -20.74 27.72
C TRP A 19 -13.75 -19.22 27.73
N GLU A 20 -14.03 -18.69 28.92
CA GLU A 20 -14.08 -17.24 29.13
C GLU A 20 -13.15 -16.85 30.27
N LEU A 21 -12.38 -15.80 30.08
CA LEU A 21 -11.52 -15.24 31.09
C LEU A 21 -12.26 -14.11 31.82
N THR A 22 -12.62 -14.39 33.09
CA THR A 22 -13.06 -13.36 34.02
C THR A 22 -11.93 -13.05 35.00
N SER A 23 -11.89 -13.66 36.14
CA SER A 23 -10.74 -13.69 37.05
C SER A 23 -9.88 -14.95 36.81
N ASN A 24 -10.52 -16.04 36.41
CA ASN A 24 -9.93 -17.31 36.00
C ASN A 24 -10.63 -17.82 34.75
N TRP A 25 -10.01 -18.78 34.05
CA TRP A 25 -10.64 -19.45 32.92
C TRP A 25 -11.84 -20.29 33.40
N THR A 26 -13.02 -19.94 32.93
CA THR A 26 -14.27 -20.65 33.24
C THR A 26 -14.75 -21.37 31.98
N ASP A 27 -15.14 -22.64 32.13
CA ASP A 27 -15.77 -23.41 31.06
C ASP A 27 -17.20 -22.89 30.85
N LYS A 28 -17.50 -22.47 29.62
CA LYS A 28 -18.82 -21.99 29.18
C LYS A 28 -19.63 -23.08 28.49
N GLY A 29 -19.07 -24.24 28.35
CA GLY A 29 -19.70 -25.39 27.75
C GLY A 29 -18.96 -25.93 26.54
N SER A 30 -19.40 -27.11 26.14
CA SER A 30 -18.88 -27.82 24.99
C SER A 30 -20.02 -28.35 24.14
N PHE A 31 -19.79 -28.41 22.84
CA PHE A 31 -20.73 -29.00 21.89
C PHE A 31 -20.03 -29.84 20.82
N ALA A 32 -20.72 -30.88 20.36
CA ALA A 32 -20.23 -31.67 19.23
C ALA A 32 -20.52 -30.95 17.91
N HIS A 33 -19.51 -30.80 17.07
CA HIS A 33 -19.69 -30.14 15.75
C HIS A 33 -20.15 -31.08 14.63
N GLY A 34 -20.25 -32.40 14.91
CA GLY A 34 -20.75 -33.39 13.95
C GLY A 34 -19.87 -33.71 12.76
N PHE A 35 -18.74 -33.03 12.58
CA PHE A 35 -17.77 -33.32 11.52
C PHE A 35 -16.81 -34.42 11.97
N LYS A 36 -16.51 -35.36 11.08
CA LYS A 36 -15.56 -36.46 11.38
C LYS A 36 -14.09 -36.02 11.28
N LYS A 37 -13.86 -34.75 10.98
CA LYS A 37 -12.53 -34.10 10.85
C LYS A 37 -12.54 -32.79 11.59
N MET A 38 -11.36 -32.36 12.00
CA MET A 38 -11.17 -31.05 12.64
C MET A 38 -11.62 -29.92 11.70
N PRO A 39 -12.59 -29.05 12.09
CA PRO A 39 -13.18 -28.03 11.23
C PRO A 39 -12.33 -26.75 11.15
N VAL A 40 -11.02 -26.87 11.33
CA VAL A 40 -10.09 -25.74 11.24
C VAL A 40 -9.05 -26.02 10.17
N ILE A 41 -9.02 -25.17 9.17
CA ILE A 41 -8.05 -25.21 8.10
C ILE A 41 -7.33 -23.88 8.13
N TYR A 42 -6.04 -23.91 8.41
CA TYR A 42 -5.23 -22.70 8.45
C TYR A 42 -4.31 -22.63 7.24
N MET A 43 -4.03 -21.41 6.83
CA MET A 43 -3.00 -21.09 5.85
C MET A 43 -2.01 -20.16 6.53
N TYR A 44 -0.75 -20.53 6.49
CA TYR A 44 0.34 -19.71 7.01
C TYR A 44 1.19 -19.17 5.87
N ARG A 45 1.43 -17.88 5.93
CA ARG A 45 2.36 -17.19 5.06
C ARG A 45 3.39 -16.49 5.93
N PRO A 46 4.68 -16.82 5.81
CA PRO A 46 5.72 -16.32 6.72
C PRO A 46 5.89 -14.80 6.62
N GLU A 47 5.67 -14.23 5.46
CA GLU A 47 5.90 -12.79 5.23
C GLU A 47 4.85 -12.21 4.28
N ALA A 48 4.26 -11.07 4.67
CA ALA A 48 3.38 -10.33 3.79
C ALA A 48 4.19 -9.50 2.78
N TYR A 49 3.72 -9.36 1.54
CA TYR A 49 4.41 -8.54 0.53
C TYR A 49 4.62 -7.09 0.98
N CYS A 50 3.67 -6.53 1.73
CA CYS A 50 3.76 -5.17 2.24
C CYS A 50 4.90 -4.96 3.23
N GLU A 51 5.35 -5.98 3.95
CA GLU A 51 6.49 -5.87 4.87
C GLU A 51 7.81 -5.67 4.11
N LYS A 52 8.01 -6.38 3.00
CA LYS A 52 9.21 -6.23 2.16
C LYS A 52 9.42 -4.82 1.63
N ILE A 53 8.33 -4.12 1.33
CA ILE A 53 8.37 -2.78 0.75
C ILE A 53 8.04 -1.66 1.75
N LYS A 54 7.83 -1.99 3.02
CA LYS A 54 7.37 -1.04 4.05
C LYS A 54 8.25 0.21 4.16
N SER A 55 9.56 0.02 4.22
CA SER A 55 10.52 1.14 4.33
C SER A 55 10.49 2.03 3.08
N LEU A 56 10.41 1.43 1.89
CA LEU A 56 10.35 2.14 0.62
C LEU A 56 9.04 2.93 0.49
N ARG A 57 7.93 2.31 0.88
CA ARG A 57 6.62 2.97 0.89
C ARG A 57 6.60 4.18 1.83
N VAL A 58 7.06 4.01 3.06
CA VAL A 58 7.13 5.12 4.04
C VAL A 58 8.03 6.24 3.53
N ARG A 59 9.17 5.91 2.88
CA ARG A 59 10.04 6.90 2.28
C ARG A 59 9.35 7.66 1.15
N LEU A 60 8.65 6.96 0.26
CA LEU A 60 7.92 7.53 -0.86
C LEU A 60 6.78 8.45 -0.37
N GLU A 61 5.99 8.01 0.60
CA GLU A 61 4.92 8.80 1.21
C GLU A 61 5.48 10.11 1.81
N LYS A 62 6.56 10.01 2.58
CA LYS A 62 7.22 11.18 3.18
C LYS A 62 7.76 12.13 2.13
N LEU A 63 8.39 11.60 1.08
CA LEU A 63 8.95 12.40 -0.02
C LEU A 63 7.85 13.18 -0.75
N LEU A 64 6.76 12.51 -1.11
CA LEU A 64 5.62 13.12 -1.81
C LEU A 64 4.92 14.17 -0.92
N SER A 65 4.74 13.90 0.37
CA SER A 65 4.17 14.86 1.31
C SER A 65 5.04 16.11 1.43
N SER A 66 6.34 15.92 1.66
CA SER A 66 7.26 17.06 1.77
C SER A 66 7.36 17.86 0.46
N TYR A 67 7.24 17.19 -0.69
CA TYR A 67 7.22 17.86 -1.98
C TYR A 67 5.94 18.67 -2.19
N ALA A 68 4.79 18.14 -1.77
CA ALA A 68 3.52 18.86 -1.77
C ALA A 68 3.59 20.12 -0.89
N ASP A 69 4.12 20.02 0.33
CA ASP A 69 4.32 21.16 1.23
C ASP A 69 5.23 22.23 0.59
N CYS A 70 6.28 21.81 -0.12
CA CYS A 70 7.14 22.72 -0.86
C CYS A 70 6.41 23.43 -2.00
N ILE A 71 5.57 22.71 -2.75
CA ILE A 71 4.77 23.31 -3.81
C ILE A 71 3.81 24.33 -3.21
N ASP A 72 3.08 23.98 -2.15
CA ASP A 72 2.12 24.86 -1.50
C ASP A 72 2.79 26.13 -0.96
N TYR A 73 3.98 26.01 -0.38
CA TYR A 73 4.75 27.15 0.10
C TYR A 73 5.21 28.08 -1.04
N HIS A 74 5.65 27.52 -2.18
CA HIS A 74 6.14 28.28 -3.32
C HIS A 74 5.05 28.64 -4.34
N PHE A 75 3.80 28.20 -4.14
CA PHE A 75 2.69 28.50 -5.06
C PHE A 75 2.43 30.01 -5.16
N PHE A 76 2.64 30.75 -4.08
CA PHE A 76 2.56 32.20 -4.08
C PHE A 76 3.98 32.78 -4.29
N PRO A 77 4.24 33.48 -5.41
CA PRO A 77 5.54 34.06 -5.65
C PRO A 77 5.87 35.10 -4.60
N ILE A 78 7.05 34.94 -4.00
CA ILE A 78 7.57 35.90 -3.02
C ILE A 78 8.32 37.00 -3.77
N LEU A 79 7.83 38.23 -3.65
CA LEU A 79 8.48 39.40 -4.21
C LEU A 79 9.53 39.92 -3.22
N MET A 80 10.80 39.89 -3.61
CA MET A 80 11.90 40.47 -2.86
C MET A 80 12.16 41.90 -3.39
N LEU A 81 12.15 42.85 -2.48
CA LEU A 81 12.41 44.27 -2.74
C LEU A 81 13.72 44.68 -2.09
N PHE A 82 14.65 45.25 -2.87
CA PHE A 82 15.87 45.80 -2.40
C PHE A 82 15.83 47.34 -2.60
N GLY A 83 16.09 48.14 -1.54
CA GLY A 83 16.04 49.59 -1.57
C GLY A 83 14.94 50.14 -0.67
N ASN A 84 14.72 51.47 -0.77
CA ASN A 84 13.65 52.14 -0.03
C ASN A 84 12.34 52.02 -0.81
N VAL A 85 11.29 51.51 -0.14
CA VAL A 85 9.94 51.40 -0.71
C VAL A 85 9.20 52.70 -0.40
N GLU A 86 8.92 53.52 -1.40
CA GLU A 86 8.15 54.76 -1.21
C GLU A 86 6.66 54.56 -1.29
N ASN A 87 6.20 53.76 -2.21
CA ASN A 87 4.77 53.42 -2.36
C ASN A 87 4.54 51.94 -2.61
N PHE A 88 3.67 51.32 -1.80
CA PHE A 88 3.18 49.99 -2.01
C PHE A 88 1.66 50.00 -2.13
N SER A 89 1.16 49.89 -3.33
CA SER A 89 -0.27 49.74 -3.59
C SER A 89 -0.69 48.28 -3.39
N GLY A 90 -1.49 48.02 -2.34
CA GLY A 90 -1.93 46.69 -1.94
C GLY A 90 -3.14 46.13 -2.70
N GLU A 91 -3.67 46.85 -3.72
CA GLU A 91 -4.80 46.33 -4.50
C GLU A 91 -4.38 45.19 -5.45
N PHE A 92 -5.17 44.14 -5.44
CA PHE A 92 -4.90 42.87 -6.12
C PHE A 92 -4.68 42.99 -7.64
N LYS A 93 -5.15 44.07 -8.28
CA LYS A 93 -5.08 44.30 -9.73
C LYS A 93 -3.96 45.20 -10.20
N ASN A 94 -3.41 46.06 -9.35
CA ASN A 94 -2.35 47.00 -9.72
C ASN A 94 -1.29 47.04 -8.61
N ARG A 95 -0.44 46.02 -8.54
CA ARG A 95 0.70 46.01 -7.63
C ARG A 95 1.83 46.81 -8.27
N VAL A 96 1.84 48.09 -8.06
CA VAL A 96 2.95 48.96 -8.43
C VAL A 96 3.81 49.13 -7.18
N VAL A 97 5.09 48.84 -7.31
CA VAL A 97 6.08 49.05 -6.25
C VAL A 97 7.07 50.07 -6.76
N GLU A 98 7.10 51.23 -6.14
CA GLU A 98 8.09 52.25 -6.42
C GLU A 98 9.28 52.07 -5.48
N LEU A 99 10.45 51.82 -6.06
CA LEU A 99 11.70 51.63 -5.35
C LEU A 99 12.63 52.77 -5.66
N THR A 100 13.19 53.39 -4.61
CA THR A 100 14.18 54.46 -4.72
C THR A 100 15.47 54.07 -4.02
N GLY A 101 16.58 54.60 -4.50
CA GLY A 101 17.91 54.38 -3.91
C GLY A 101 18.91 53.74 -4.90
N GLN A 102 20.21 53.89 -4.57
CA GLN A 102 21.28 53.24 -5.32
C GLN A 102 21.16 51.71 -5.16
N GLY A 103 21.00 50.97 -6.23
CA GLY A 103 20.86 49.53 -6.22
C GLY A 103 19.43 49.00 -5.97
N ALA A 104 18.42 49.90 -6.11
CA ALA A 104 17.00 49.49 -6.01
C ALA A 104 16.69 48.41 -7.04
N ASN A 105 16.18 47.27 -6.60
CA ASN A 105 15.85 46.15 -7.44
C ASN A 105 14.65 45.40 -6.86
N ALA A 106 13.83 44.82 -7.74
CA ALA A 106 12.73 43.93 -7.38
C ALA A 106 12.87 42.64 -8.16
N GLN A 107 12.88 41.54 -7.47
CA GLN A 107 12.90 40.23 -8.12
C GLN A 107 11.98 39.27 -7.43
N TYR A 108 11.36 38.37 -8.20
CA TYR A 108 10.64 37.26 -7.63
C TYR A 108 11.62 36.19 -7.19
N LEU A 109 11.44 35.74 -5.95
CA LEU A 109 12.12 34.56 -5.45
C LEU A 109 11.46 33.34 -6.11
N THR A 110 12.10 32.83 -7.14
CA THR A 110 11.67 31.60 -7.79
C THR A 110 12.38 30.43 -7.16
N TRP A 111 11.62 29.33 -6.98
CA TRP A 111 12.18 28.08 -6.51
C TRP A 111 13.12 27.50 -7.58
N SER A 112 14.40 27.56 -7.33
CA SER A 112 15.42 27.02 -8.24
C SER A 112 15.77 25.56 -7.93
N GLN A 113 15.12 24.96 -6.92
CA GLN A 113 15.38 23.57 -6.56
C GLN A 113 14.65 22.61 -7.51
N VAL A 114 15.39 21.80 -7.98
CA VAL A 114 15.48 20.74 -8.97
C VAL A 114 14.28 19.76 -8.87
N PRO A 115 13.21 19.96 -9.64
CA PRO A 115 12.16 18.97 -9.79
C PRO A 115 12.71 17.61 -10.24
N ASP A 116 13.82 17.61 -10.97
CA ASP A 116 14.43 16.41 -11.53
C ASP A 116 15.00 15.46 -10.47
N THR A 117 15.57 15.97 -9.39
CA THR A 117 16.08 15.12 -8.29
C THR A 117 14.94 14.39 -7.57
N VAL A 118 13.84 15.09 -7.29
CA VAL A 118 12.66 14.50 -6.67
C VAL A 118 12.03 13.47 -7.62
N LYS A 119 11.90 13.80 -8.88
CA LYS A 119 11.41 12.89 -9.91
C LYS A 119 12.26 11.62 -9.98
N PHE A 120 13.57 11.77 -10.03
CA PHE A 120 14.51 10.63 -10.05
C PHE A 120 14.36 9.75 -8.82
N GLU A 121 14.26 10.35 -7.61
CA GLU A 121 14.07 9.59 -6.37
C GLU A 121 12.73 8.84 -6.37
N VAL A 122 11.63 9.49 -6.78
CA VAL A 122 10.31 8.86 -6.90
C VAL A 122 10.34 7.69 -7.89
N GLU A 123 10.93 7.88 -9.07
CA GLU A 123 11.03 6.83 -10.08
C GLU A 123 11.89 5.65 -9.59
N THR A 124 12.97 5.93 -8.88
CA THR A 124 13.83 4.89 -8.28
C THR A 124 13.10 4.11 -7.22
N LEU A 125 12.40 4.77 -6.29
CA LEU A 125 11.62 4.11 -5.25
C LEU A 125 10.50 3.26 -5.84
N LEU A 126 9.77 3.77 -6.82
CA LEU A 126 8.73 3.01 -7.52
C LEU A 126 9.33 1.79 -8.23
N SER A 127 10.46 1.94 -8.93
CA SER A 127 11.14 0.82 -9.59
C SER A 127 11.54 -0.27 -8.62
N GLN A 128 12.07 0.09 -7.45
CA GLN A 128 12.41 -0.86 -6.39
C GLN A 128 11.18 -1.55 -5.81
N ILE A 129 10.08 -0.82 -5.57
CA ILE A 129 8.82 -1.39 -5.09
C ILE A 129 8.27 -2.41 -6.08
N TYR A 130 8.19 -2.07 -7.36
CA TYR A 130 7.73 -2.98 -8.40
C TYR A 130 8.65 -4.21 -8.56
N GLY A 131 9.97 -4.01 -8.47
CA GLY A 131 10.94 -5.10 -8.53
C GLY A 131 10.80 -6.07 -7.34
N LEU A 132 10.71 -5.56 -6.12
CA LEU A 132 10.57 -6.38 -4.91
C LEU A 132 9.22 -7.11 -4.81
N THR A 133 8.18 -6.56 -5.41
CA THR A 133 6.86 -7.20 -5.47
C THR A 133 6.69 -8.12 -6.68
N ASN A 134 7.69 -8.21 -7.55
CA ASN A 134 7.61 -8.93 -8.83
C ASN A 134 6.39 -8.51 -9.68
N THR A 135 6.05 -7.23 -9.62
CA THR A 135 4.92 -6.65 -10.37
C THR A 135 5.47 -5.83 -11.52
N PRO A 136 5.12 -6.12 -12.78
CA PRO A 136 5.60 -5.32 -13.90
C PRO A 136 4.96 -3.94 -13.89
N ARG A 137 5.77 -2.91 -14.11
CA ARG A 137 5.29 -1.53 -14.25
C ARG A 137 4.81 -1.31 -15.69
N ILE A 138 3.55 -1.70 -15.95
CA ILE A 138 2.94 -1.57 -17.27
C ILE A 138 1.83 -0.53 -17.19
N SER A 139 1.92 0.49 -18.02
CA SER A 139 0.85 1.45 -18.29
C SER A 139 0.25 1.15 -19.66
N PHE A 140 -1.06 1.28 -19.81
CA PHE A 140 -1.71 1.18 -21.14
C PHE A 140 -1.15 2.16 -22.15
N ASP A 141 -0.67 3.32 -21.71
CA ASP A 141 -0.07 4.32 -22.57
C ASP A 141 1.32 3.90 -23.07
N SER A 142 2.11 3.20 -22.24
CA SER A 142 3.38 2.63 -22.66
C SER A 142 3.20 1.49 -23.69
N LEU A 143 2.09 0.78 -23.63
CA LEU A 143 1.73 -0.26 -24.62
C LEU A 143 1.25 0.34 -25.93
N LYS A 144 0.54 1.48 -25.91
CA LYS A 144 0.07 2.17 -27.11
C LYS A 144 1.20 2.92 -27.85
N GLY A 145 2.20 3.44 -27.11
CA GLY A 145 3.31 4.24 -27.66
C GLY A 145 4.30 3.45 -28.49
N THR A 146 4.32 2.14 -28.40
CA THR A 146 5.25 1.27 -29.14
C THR A 146 4.77 0.88 -30.54
N GLY A 147 3.76 1.52 -31.13
CA GLY A 147 3.38 1.42 -32.56
C GLY A 147 3.33 0.03 -33.22
N ASN A 148 3.90 -0.97 -32.58
CA ASN A 148 3.92 -2.37 -32.99
C ASN A 148 3.01 -3.17 -32.06
N ALA A 149 2.17 -3.98 -32.63
CA ALA A 149 1.40 -4.98 -31.89
C ALA A 149 2.36 -5.77 -30.99
N VAL A 150 2.28 -5.54 -29.67
CA VAL A 150 3.09 -6.28 -28.71
C VAL A 150 2.72 -7.74 -28.87
N SER A 151 3.67 -8.58 -29.29
CA SER A 151 3.43 -9.99 -29.52
C SER A 151 3.10 -10.68 -28.18
N GLY A 152 2.27 -11.73 -28.19
CA GLY A 152 1.95 -12.52 -27.00
C GLY A 152 3.22 -12.99 -26.27
N VAL A 153 4.24 -13.35 -27.00
CA VAL A 153 5.55 -13.75 -26.44
C VAL A 153 6.22 -12.64 -25.64
N THR A 154 6.09 -11.39 -26.08
CA THR A 154 6.63 -10.23 -25.34
C THR A 154 5.90 -10.03 -24.02
N PHE A 155 4.57 -10.25 -23.99
CA PHE A 155 3.80 -10.22 -22.75
C PHE A 155 4.24 -11.31 -21.78
N ASP A 156 4.46 -12.52 -22.24
CA ASP A 156 4.94 -13.63 -21.41
C ASP A 156 6.28 -13.31 -20.75
N TYR A 157 7.21 -12.68 -21.47
CA TYR A 157 8.48 -12.24 -20.90
C TYR A 157 8.31 -11.14 -19.85
N VAL A 158 7.46 -10.16 -20.12
CA VAL A 158 7.22 -9.04 -19.19
C VAL A 158 6.58 -9.55 -17.89
N PHE A 159 5.69 -10.54 -17.97
CA PHE A 159 5.02 -11.12 -16.82
C PHE A 159 5.76 -12.33 -16.21
N MET A 160 6.91 -12.72 -16.74
CA MET A 160 7.62 -13.91 -16.30
C MET A 160 7.90 -13.92 -14.79
N SER A 161 8.36 -12.80 -14.21
CA SER A 161 8.61 -12.68 -12.77
C SER A 161 7.32 -12.81 -11.95
N THR A 162 6.22 -12.29 -12.47
CA THR A 162 4.89 -12.41 -11.85
C THR A 162 4.38 -13.85 -11.93
N HIS A 163 4.57 -14.53 -13.06
CA HIS A 163 4.20 -15.94 -13.22
C HIS A 163 4.96 -16.82 -12.23
N LEU A 164 6.28 -16.67 -12.10
CA LEU A 164 7.08 -17.40 -11.12
C LEU A 164 6.61 -17.13 -9.69
N ASN A 165 6.25 -15.90 -9.38
CA ASN A 165 5.71 -15.55 -8.07
C ASN A 165 4.34 -16.19 -7.80
N VAL A 166 3.47 -16.26 -8.81
CA VAL A 166 2.17 -16.95 -8.73
C VAL A 166 2.37 -18.45 -8.54
N GLU A 167 3.31 -19.08 -9.24
CA GLU A 167 3.64 -20.50 -9.06
C GLU A 167 4.07 -20.81 -7.62
N ASN A 168 4.97 -20.00 -7.04
CA ASN A 168 5.37 -20.12 -5.64
C ASN A 168 4.19 -19.96 -4.66
N LEU A 169 3.24 -19.08 -5.00
CA LEU A 169 2.03 -18.92 -4.21
C LEU A 169 1.07 -20.10 -4.35
N ASN A 170 0.99 -20.68 -5.55
CA ASN A 170 0.13 -21.82 -5.81
C ASN A 170 0.51 -23.05 -4.98
N GLU A 171 1.78 -23.24 -4.65
CA GLU A 171 2.19 -24.32 -3.75
C GLU A 171 1.50 -24.20 -2.39
N THR A 172 1.51 -23.01 -1.79
CA THR A 172 0.90 -22.78 -0.47
C THR A 172 -0.63 -22.70 -0.54
N VAL A 173 -1.17 -21.96 -1.50
CA VAL A 173 -2.61 -21.76 -1.69
C VAL A 173 -3.27 -23.04 -2.21
N GLY A 174 -2.62 -23.77 -3.10
CA GLY A 174 -3.11 -25.04 -3.68
C GLY A 174 -3.33 -26.08 -2.57
N GLU A 175 -2.36 -26.26 -1.68
CA GLU A 175 -2.49 -27.18 -0.55
C GLU A 175 -3.64 -26.78 0.40
N PHE A 176 -3.75 -25.49 0.71
CA PHE A 176 -4.86 -24.96 1.50
C PHE A 176 -6.21 -25.23 0.85
N MET A 177 -6.35 -24.95 -0.44
CA MET A 177 -7.59 -25.20 -1.19
C MET A 177 -7.93 -26.68 -1.24
N GLN A 178 -6.96 -27.56 -1.45
CA GLN A 178 -7.17 -29.00 -1.45
C GLN A 178 -7.66 -29.49 -0.06
N ARG A 179 -7.05 -29.03 1.01
CA ARG A 179 -7.50 -29.34 2.40
C ARG A 179 -8.94 -28.87 2.62
N ARG A 180 -9.28 -27.69 2.11
CA ARG A 180 -10.62 -27.10 2.20
C ARG A 180 -11.67 -27.94 1.45
N VAL A 181 -11.38 -28.31 0.22
CA VAL A 181 -12.28 -29.17 -0.57
C VAL A 181 -12.45 -30.55 0.09
N ASN A 182 -11.37 -31.16 0.56
CA ASN A 182 -11.42 -32.45 1.26
C ASN A 182 -12.25 -32.38 2.55
N PHE A 183 -12.18 -31.25 3.27
CA PHE A 183 -13.02 -31.05 4.45
C PHE A 183 -14.49 -30.90 4.07
N LEU A 184 -14.81 -30.11 3.04
CA LEU A 184 -16.20 -29.94 2.56
C LEU A 184 -16.82 -31.26 2.09
N ILE A 185 -16.09 -32.08 1.36
CA ILE A 185 -16.55 -33.41 0.94
C ILE A 185 -16.84 -34.28 2.16
N SER A 186 -15.96 -34.28 3.17
CA SER A 186 -16.16 -35.04 4.39
C SER A 186 -17.36 -34.54 5.20
N ALA A 187 -17.58 -33.22 5.27
CA ALA A 187 -18.69 -32.61 5.97
C ALA A 187 -20.04 -32.95 5.29
N LEU A 188 -20.10 -32.84 3.97
CA LEU A 188 -21.29 -33.23 3.20
C LEU A 188 -21.61 -34.71 3.34
N GLY A 189 -20.59 -35.57 3.35
CA GLY A 189 -20.77 -37.01 3.61
C GLY A 189 -21.31 -37.31 5.00
N SER A 190 -20.98 -36.51 6.03
CA SER A 190 -21.51 -36.68 7.38
C SER A 190 -22.96 -36.21 7.49
N VAL A 191 -23.36 -35.15 6.79
CA VAL A 191 -24.74 -34.62 6.78
C VAL A 191 -25.69 -35.55 6.03
N ASN A 192 -25.26 -36.16 4.91
CA ASN A 192 -26.08 -37.06 4.13
C ASN A 192 -26.18 -38.49 4.71
N SER A 193 -25.43 -38.81 5.76
CA SER A 193 -25.47 -40.11 6.41
C SER A 193 -26.32 -40.12 7.69
N THR A 194 -26.93 -38.99 8.02
CA THR A 194 -27.96 -38.82 9.04
C THR A 194 -29.34 -38.74 8.45
#